data_4e384a421378d20d52747a17e775ceb8
#
_entry.id   4e384a421378d20d52747a17e775ceb8
#
_cell.length_a   1.000
_cell.length_b   1.000
_cell.length_c   1.000
_cell.angle_alpha   90.00
_cell.angle_beta   90.00
_cell.angle_gamma   90.00
#
_symmetry.space_group_name_H-M   'P 1'
#
loop_
_entity.id
_entity.type
_entity.pdbx_description
1 polymer ?
#
loop_
_entity_poly.entity_id
_entity_poly.type
_entity_poly.pdbx_seq_one_letter_code
_entity_poly.pdbx_strand_id
1 'polypeptide(L)'
;MEVCCTRPHCQHPQNHFPDLDDIKTLKTVPQKFCTNCGMPLILRDRYLPIKLLATGGFGAAFLAIDRDTPKMRQCVVKQFQPSGNLTEESLEKARILFTQEAGVLEEIGNEHQQIPKLFA
;
A
#
# COMPACT_ATOMS: atom_id res chain seq x y z
N MET A 1 -13.38 8.32 6.34
CA MET A 1 -12.27 8.02 5.39
C MET A 1 -12.35 6.55 4.97
N GLU A 2 -12.18 6.29 3.71
CA GLU A 2 -12.08 4.94 3.20
C GLU A 2 -10.62 4.47 3.24
N VAL A 3 -10.38 3.29 3.81
CA VAL A 3 -9.05 2.68 3.89
C VAL A 3 -9.11 1.30 3.26
N CYS A 4 -8.19 1.03 2.34
CA CYS A 4 -8.17 -0.22 1.59
C CYS A 4 -7.28 -1.26 2.28
N CYS A 5 -7.81 -2.45 2.52
CA CYS A 5 -7.02 -3.58 2.99
C CYS A 5 -6.10 -4.07 1.86
N THR A 6 -4.83 -4.30 2.19
CA THR A 6 -3.83 -4.73 1.21
C THR A 6 -3.61 -6.24 1.20
N ARG A 7 -4.33 -7.00 2.03
CA ARG A 7 -4.21 -8.46 2.03
C ARG A 7 -4.73 -9.04 0.71
N PRO A 8 -3.95 -9.89 0.04
CA PRO A 8 -4.45 -10.59 -1.15
C PRO A 8 -5.73 -11.36 -0.84
N HIS A 9 -6.69 -11.28 -1.75
CA HIS A 9 -7.95 -12.02 -1.66
C HIS A 9 -8.85 -11.66 -0.47
N CYS A 10 -8.64 -10.51 0.17
CA CYS A 10 -9.61 -10.01 1.15
C CYS A 10 -10.93 -9.76 0.43
N GLN A 11 -12.02 -10.38 0.90
CA GLN A 11 -13.32 -10.32 0.23
C GLN A 11 -14.00 -8.96 0.36
N HIS A 12 -13.67 -8.21 1.42
CA HIS A 12 -14.22 -6.86 1.65
C HIS A 12 -13.08 -5.92 2.03
N PRO A 13 -12.25 -5.51 1.06
CA PRO A 13 -11.05 -4.73 1.36
C PRO A 13 -11.33 -3.27 1.69
N GLN A 14 -12.51 -2.76 1.39
CA GLN A 14 -12.85 -1.37 1.71
C GLN A 14 -13.36 -1.25 3.14
N ASN A 15 -12.73 -0.37 3.90
CA ASN A 15 -13.09 -0.10 5.28
C ASN A 15 -13.44 1.38 5.41
N HIS A 16 -14.48 1.70 6.18
CA HIS A 16 -14.89 3.07 6.43
C HIS A 16 -14.64 3.44 7.89
N PHE A 17 -13.78 4.44 8.10
CA PHE A 17 -13.43 4.92 9.45
C PHE A 17 -13.72 6.43 9.53
N PRO A 18 -14.91 6.83 10.01
CA PRO A 18 -15.24 8.25 10.13
C PRO A 18 -14.31 9.03 11.06
N ASP A 19 -13.74 8.37 12.07
CA ASP A 19 -12.79 9.00 13.00
C ASP A 19 -11.51 9.48 12.31
N LEU A 20 -11.12 8.87 11.20
CA LEU A 20 -9.93 9.27 10.44
C LEU A 20 -10.16 10.53 9.59
N ASP A 21 -11.38 11.04 9.51
CA ASP A 21 -11.64 12.32 8.87
C ASP A 21 -11.09 13.48 9.70
N ASP A 22 -10.84 13.26 10.98
CA ASP A 22 -10.12 14.20 11.83
C ASP A 22 -8.61 14.06 11.64
N ILE A 23 -7.95 15.13 11.23
CA ILE A 23 -6.52 15.11 10.91
C ILE A 23 -5.67 14.69 12.13
N LYS A 24 -6.02 15.15 13.32
CA LYS A 24 -5.28 14.81 14.52
C LYS A 24 -5.36 13.29 14.80
N THR A 25 -6.54 12.72 14.67
CA THR A 25 -6.74 11.27 14.83
C THR A 25 -5.97 10.50 13.75
N LEU A 26 -6.05 10.94 12.50
CA LEU A 26 -5.34 10.32 11.39
C LEU A 26 -3.84 10.26 11.65
N LYS A 27 -3.26 11.34 12.18
CA LYS A 27 -1.82 11.41 12.45
C LYS A 27 -1.37 10.60 13.66
N THR A 28 -2.24 10.39 14.63
CA THR A 28 -1.83 9.87 15.94
C THR A 28 -2.34 8.47 16.26
N VAL A 29 -3.32 7.96 15.53
CA VAL A 29 -3.85 6.62 15.80
C VAL A 29 -2.74 5.57 15.62
N PRO A 30 -2.55 4.66 16.60
CA PRO A 30 -1.47 3.67 16.51
C PRO A 30 -1.67 2.69 15.35
N GLN A 31 -2.89 2.20 15.14
CA GLN A 31 -3.20 1.25 14.07
C GLN A 31 -4.71 1.18 13.84
N LYS A 32 -5.08 0.72 12.66
CA LYS A 32 -6.43 0.32 12.30
C LYS A 32 -6.38 -1.09 11.71
N PHE A 33 -7.46 -1.83 11.85
CA PHE A 33 -7.52 -3.21 11.39
C PHE A 33 -8.68 -3.39 10.43
N CYS A 34 -8.47 -4.22 9.40
CA CYS A 34 -9.53 -4.53 8.45
C CYS A 34 -10.71 -5.17 9.19
N THR A 35 -11.88 -4.62 8.99
CA THR A 35 -13.10 -5.11 9.65
C THR A 35 -13.54 -6.48 9.15
N ASN A 36 -13.03 -6.92 8.00
CA ASN A 36 -13.31 -8.23 7.45
C ASN A 36 -12.30 -9.30 7.85
N CYS A 37 -10.99 -9.03 7.65
CA CYS A 37 -9.94 -10.04 7.85
C CYS A 37 -9.00 -9.78 9.02
N GLY A 38 -9.09 -8.61 9.65
CA GLY A 38 -8.26 -8.28 10.79
C GLY A 38 -6.83 -7.86 10.49
N MET A 39 -6.46 -7.72 9.22
CA MET A 39 -5.12 -7.28 8.86
C MET A 39 -4.84 -5.85 9.31
N PRO A 40 -3.64 -5.55 9.86
CA PRO A 40 -3.25 -4.17 10.12
C PRO A 40 -3.23 -3.35 8.84
N LEU A 41 -3.83 -2.17 8.87
CA LEU A 41 -4.03 -1.35 7.67
C LEU A 41 -2.97 -0.26 7.50
N ILE A 42 -2.41 0.26 8.60
CA ILE A 42 -1.39 1.29 8.53
C ILE A 42 -0.04 0.61 8.31
N LEU A 43 0.54 0.81 7.13
CA LEU A 43 1.79 0.15 6.73
C LEU A 43 2.98 0.93 7.26
N ARG A 44 3.91 0.23 7.91
CA ARG A 44 5.13 0.80 8.50
C ARG A 44 4.84 1.98 9.41
N ASP A 45 3.71 1.96 10.10
CA ASP A 45 3.30 3.03 11.02
C ASP A 45 3.19 4.40 10.35
N ARG A 46 3.09 4.44 9.02
CA ARG A 46 3.16 5.68 8.25
C ARG A 46 2.13 5.79 7.13
N TYR A 47 1.90 4.72 6.37
CA TYR A 47 1.13 4.78 5.13
C TYR A 47 -0.25 4.17 5.27
N LEU A 48 -1.28 4.91 4.87
CA LEU A 48 -2.67 4.43 4.85
C LEU A 48 -3.09 4.19 3.40
N PRO A 49 -3.22 2.94 2.95
CA PRO A 49 -3.73 2.65 1.62
C PRO A 49 -5.19 3.08 1.50
N ILE A 50 -5.53 3.82 0.45
CA ILE A 50 -6.90 4.30 0.25
C ILE A 50 -7.56 3.76 -1.02
N LYS A 51 -6.76 3.31 -1.98
CA LYS A 51 -7.30 2.81 -3.25
C LYS A 51 -6.32 1.85 -3.92
N LEU A 52 -6.85 0.75 -4.45
CA LEU A 52 -6.07 -0.13 -5.32
C LEU A 52 -5.94 0.51 -6.69
N LEU A 53 -4.71 0.69 -7.16
CA LEU A 53 -4.42 1.28 -8.46
C LEU A 53 -4.22 0.22 -9.54
N ALA A 54 -3.48 -0.84 -9.23
CA ALA A 54 -3.16 -1.87 -10.21
C ALA A 54 -2.77 -3.16 -9.51
N THR A 55 -3.02 -4.28 -10.18
CA THR A 55 -2.53 -5.59 -9.79
C THR A 55 -1.75 -6.20 -10.94
N GLY A 56 -0.73 -6.96 -10.63
CA GLY A 56 0.05 -7.71 -11.60
C GLY A 56 0.34 -9.11 -11.11
N GLY A 57 1.11 -9.88 -11.87
CA GLY A 57 1.44 -11.26 -11.51
C GLY A 57 2.22 -11.39 -10.20
N PHE A 58 2.90 -10.33 -9.78
CA PHE A 58 3.81 -10.38 -8.62
C PHE A 58 3.44 -9.42 -7.51
N GLY A 59 2.41 -8.61 -7.68
CA GLY A 59 2.06 -7.68 -6.62
C GLY A 59 0.95 -6.72 -6.96
N ALA A 60 0.77 -5.75 -6.08
CA ALA A 60 -0.24 -4.72 -6.22
C ALA A 60 0.32 -3.35 -5.90
N ALA A 61 -0.25 -2.33 -6.51
CA ALA A 61 0.08 -0.94 -6.24
C ALA A 61 -1.14 -0.23 -5.67
N PHE A 62 -0.94 0.50 -4.58
CA PHE A 62 -2.02 1.21 -3.89
C PHE A 62 -1.71 2.69 -3.81
N LEU A 63 -2.73 3.51 -4.00
CA LEU A 63 -2.66 4.91 -3.61
C LEU A 63 -2.78 4.97 -2.09
N ALA A 64 -1.89 5.69 -1.44
CA ALA A 64 -1.85 5.78 0.01
C ALA A 64 -1.63 7.22 0.46
N ILE A 65 -1.94 7.48 1.72
CA ILE A 65 -1.64 8.74 2.38
C ILE A 65 -0.40 8.54 3.24
N ASP A 66 0.58 9.43 3.11
CA ASP A 66 1.74 9.49 3.96
C ASP A 66 1.45 10.43 5.13
N ARG A 67 1.10 9.84 6.29
CA ARG A 67 0.69 10.63 7.45
C ARG A 67 1.84 11.36 8.16
N ASP A 68 3.08 11.03 7.81
CA ASP A 68 4.26 11.73 8.36
C ASP A 68 4.54 13.05 7.66
N THR A 69 3.88 13.31 6.53
CA THR A 69 4.01 14.61 5.87
C THR A 69 3.03 15.62 6.46
N PRO A 70 3.42 16.90 6.58
CA PRO A 70 2.52 17.92 7.17
C PRO A 70 1.21 18.08 6.41
N LYS A 71 1.22 17.86 5.09
CA LYS A 71 0.06 18.03 4.22
C LYS A 71 -0.64 16.72 3.86
N MET A 72 -0.32 15.63 4.55
CA MET A 72 -0.91 14.32 4.24
C MET A 72 -0.77 13.95 2.77
N ARG A 73 0.45 14.02 2.23
CA ARG A 73 0.69 13.79 0.82
C ARG A 73 0.32 12.37 0.40
N GLN A 74 -0.18 12.25 -0.82
CA GLN A 74 -0.44 10.97 -1.43
C GLN A 74 0.86 10.36 -1.98
N CYS A 75 0.92 9.03 -1.93
CA CYS A 75 2.06 8.27 -2.44
C CYS A 75 1.57 6.95 -3.04
N VAL A 76 2.45 6.26 -3.73
CA VAL A 76 2.16 4.91 -4.23
C VAL A 76 2.92 3.91 -3.37
N VAL A 77 2.18 3.01 -2.75
CA VAL A 77 2.73 1.86 -2.02
C VAL A 77 2.67 0.66 -2.93
N LYS A 78 3.81 0.02 -3.13
CA LYS A 78 3.87 -1.19 -3.93
C LYS A 78 4.11 -2.39 -3.02
N GLN A 79 3.23 -3.39 -3.13
CA GLN A 79 3.30 -4.57 -2.28
C GLN A 79 3.62 -5.80 -3.12
N PHE A 80 4.64 -6.54 -2.73
CA PHE A 80 5.00 -7.79 -3.36
C PHE A 80 4.05 -8.88 -2.88
N GLN A 81 3.28 -9.45 -3.80
CA GLN A 81 2.28 -10.47 -3.52
C GLN A 81 2.43 -11.61 -4.53
N PRO A 82 3.45 -12.46 -4.38
CA PRO A 82 3.59 -13.58 -5.30
C PRO A 82 2.40 -14.52 -5.17
N SER A 83 1.82 -14.91 -6.31
CA SER A 83 0.69 -15.82 -6.35
C SER A 83 1.11 -17.24 -6.73
N GLY A 84 0.45 -18.23 -6.15
CA GLY A 84 0.67 -19.62 -6.47
C GLY A 84 1.84 -20.27 -5.73
N ASN A 85 2.10 -21.54 -6.07
CA ASN A 85 3.19 -22.32 -5.49
C ASN A 85 4.47 -22.05 -6.28
N LEU A 86 5.26 -21.06 -5.86
CA LEU A 86 6.50 -20.73 -6.52
C LEU A 86 7.66 -21.51 -5.88
N THR A 87 8.59 -21.99 -6.72
CA THR A 87 9.87 -22.47 -6.24
C THR A 87 10.72 -21.29 -5.79
N GLU A 88 11.79 -21.54 -5.02
CA GLU A 88 12.69 -20.48 -4.60
C GLU A 88 13.27 -19.71 -5.80
N GLU A 89 13.62 -20.43 -6.87
CA GLU A 89 14.14 -19.81 -8.09
C GLU A 89 13.09 -18.91 -8.75
N SER A 90 11.85 -19.39 -8.86
CA SER A 90 10.75 -18.61 -9.44
C SER A 90 10.44 -17.39 -8.57
N LEU A 91 10.49 -17.52 -7.25
CA LEU A 91 10.26 -16.45 -6.32
C LEU A 91 11.34 -15.37 -6.46
N GLU A 92 12.60 -15.76 -6.62
CA GLU A 92 13.70 -14.80 -6.82
C GLU A 92 13.54 -14.03 -8.13
N LYS A 93 13.16 -14.70 -9.21
CA LYS A 93 12.86 -14.05 -10.48
C LYS A 93 11.71 -13.06 -10.33
N ALA A 94 10.67 -13.44 -9.61
CA ALA A 94 9.53 -12.56 -9.36
C ALA A 94 9.96 -11.30 -8.58
N ARG A 95 10.84 -11.45 -7.59
CA ARG A 95 11.38 -10.31 -6.83
C ARG A 95 12.18 -9.37 -7.72
N ILE A 96 13.00 -9.91 -8.62
CA ILE A 96 13.79 -9.10 -9.55
C ILE A 96 12.87 -8.28 -10.45
N LEU A 97 11.85 -8.91 -11.04
CA LEU A 97 10.87 -8.23 -11.89
C LEU A 97 10.10 -7.17 -11.12
N PHE A 98 9.70 -7.46 -9.90
CA PHE A 98 9.00 -6.49 -9.05
C PHE A 98 9.87 -5.27 -8.76
N THR A 99 11.17 -5.49 -8.50
CA THR A 99 12.12 -4.41 -8.28
C THR A 99 12.29 -3.53 -9.53
N GLN A 100 12.29 -4.13 -10.72
CA GLN A 100 12.35 -3.38 -11.98
C GLN A 100 11.11 -2.51 -12.18
N GLU A 101 9.92 -3.03 -11.91
CA GLU A 101 8.69 -2.25 -11.96
C GLU A 101 8.73 -1.08 -10.98
N ALA A 102 9.26 -1.32 -9.79
CA ALA A 102 9.41 -0.27 -8.79
C ALA A 102 10.34 0.84 -9.28
N GLY A 103 11.39 0.50 -10.04
CA GLY A 103 12.25 1.48 -10.67
C GLY A 103 11.49 2.40 -11.61
N VAL A 104 10.59 1.83 -12.42
CA VAL A 104 9.73 2.63 -13.32
C VAL A 104 8.82 3.56 -12.53
N LEU A 105 8.19 3.07 -11.46
CA LEU A 105 7.34 3.89 -10.61
C LEU A 105 8.13 5.01 -9.91
N GLU A 106 9.42 4.78 -9.63
CA GLU A 106 10.28 5.81 -9.06
C GLU A 106 10.48 6.98 -10.02
N GLU A 107 10.71 6.68 -11.29
CA GLU A 107 10.83 7.72 -12.31
C GLU A 107 9.56 8.54 -12.41
N ILE A 108 8.40 7.88 -12.47
CA ILE A 108 7.10 8.56 -12.49
C ILE A 108 6.90 9.39 -11.22
N GLY A 109 7.25 8.83 -10.06
CA GLY A 109 7.17 9.54 -8.79
C GLY A 109 8.03 10.79 -8.76
N ASN A 110 9.24 10.71 -9.31
CA ASN A 110 10.14 11.86 -9.41
C ASN A 110 9.58 12.95 -10.31
N GLU A 111 8.96 12.59 -11.43
CA GLU A 111 8.30 13.56 -12.30
C GLU A 111 7.17 14.29 -11.61
N HIS A 112 6.40 13.61 -10.80
CA HIS A 112 5.28 14.18 -10.06
C HIS A 112 5.68 14.75 -8.70
N GLN A 113 6.92 14.57 -8.28
CA GLN A 113 7.54 15.11 -7.06
C GLN A 113 6.86 14.78 -5.73
N GLN A 114 5.86 13.91 -5.72
CA GLN A 114 5.04 13.69 -4.53
C GLN A 114 4.66 12.24 -4.30
N ILE A 115 5.29 11.30 -5.00
CA ILE A 115 4.92 9.89 -4.93
C ILE A 115 6.14 9.06 -4.54
N PRO A 116 6.44 8.94 -3.23
CA PRO A 116 7.48 8.03 -2.78
C PRO A 116 7.06 6.59 -2.99
N LYS A 117 8.03 5.70 -3.05
CA LYS A 117 7.78 4.27 -3.19
C LYS A 117 8.03 3.55 -1.88
N LEU A 118 7.25 2.51 -1.66
CA LEU A 118 7.40 1.63 -0.53
C LEU A 118 7.20 0.18 -0.98
N PHE A 119 8.06 -0.71 -0.53
CA PHE A 119 7.89 -2.14 -0.67
C PHE A 119 7.39 -2.72 0.65
N ALA A 120 6.35 -3.51 0.58
CA ALA A 120 5.79 -4.19 1.75
C ALA A 120 5.60 -5.69 1.49
#